data_626f9eac949d74d1f4f590c453594321
#
_entry.id   626f9eac949d74d1f4f590c453594321
#
_cell.length_a   1.000
_cell.length_b   1.000
_cell.length_c   1.000
_cell.angle_alpha   90.00
_cell.angle_beta   90.00
_cell.angle_gamma   90.00
#
_symmetry.space_group_name_H-M   'P 1'
#
loop_
_entity.id
_entity.type
_entity.pdbx_description
1 polymer ?
#
loop_
_entity_poly.entity_id
_entity_poly.type
_entity_poly.pdbx_seq_one_letter_code
_entity_poly.pdbx_strand_id
1 'polypeptide(L)'
;MKIFSFIKIDENSRIPKYRQIVDTIIYNISSGKLKIDEKIPSINRFSEEYLLSRDTVEKAYNILKERKIISSIRGKGYYITRTQLISKLNVLILINKPSSYKMRIYNSFINSMGNNAHTDLFIYHCNETLFLNLMEKYTNAYDYYIIMPHFKDESLQHISSSDQILSAVNKIPKDRLVVVDNELGFSNNIIKVYQDFENDIYNALNEGLHKIKKYKKLILAYPTSSVYPYPKRILHGFKKFCLEHQLDFEVIDEIYDDIILKKGDLFITIEELDLVNLVNQIRHDEWEIGKDIGVISYNETPLKELLGITVISTDFKAMGETVAEMILENKKGVVKNPFRFIDRDSL
;
A
#
# COMPACT_ATOMS: atom_id res chain seq x y z
N MET A 1 33.90 30.51 -6.05
CA MET A 1 33.28 29.30 -6.64
C MET A 1 31.78 29.42 -6.43
N LYS A 2 30.96 29.16 -7.45
CA LYS A 2 29.48 29.20 -7.36
C LYS A 2 28.88 28.28 -6.29
N ILE A 3 29.62 27.23 -5.88
CA ILE A 3 29.11 26.22 -4.94
C ILE A 3 28.78 26.80 -3.56
N PHE A 4 29.51 27.80 -3.08
CA PHE A 4 29.23 28.40 -1.77
C PHE A 4 27.89 29.15 -1.71
N SER A 5 27.37 29.63 -2.85
CA SER A 5 26.06 30.28 -2.88
C SER A 5 24.87 29.28 -2.71
N PHE A 6 25.15 28.00 -2.87
CA PHE A 6 24.11 26.94 -2.78
C PHE A 6 24.13 26.19 -1.45
N ILE A 7 25.18 26.29 -0.65
CA ILE A 7 25.31 25.59 0.62
C ILE A 7 24.86 26.54 1.73
N LYS A 8 23.85 26.08 2.49
CA LYS A 8 23.37 26.78 3.68
C LYS A 8 23.59 25.90 4.90
N ILE A 9 24.21 26.44 5.94
CA ILE A 9 24.45 25.79 7.21
C ILE A 9 23.74 26.63 8.27
N ASP A 10 22.77 26.01 8.94
CA ASP A 10 22.01 26.63 10.02
C ASP A 10 22.72 26.35 11.35
N GLU A 11 23.19 27.42 12.00
CA GLU A 11 23.91 27.33 13.28
C GLU A 11 23.00 26.93 14.44
N ASN A 12 21.72 27.23 14.36
CA ASN A 12 20.72 26.96 15.39
C ASN A 12 20.06 25.59 15.25
N SER A 13 20.34 24.86 14.16
CA SER A 13 19.78 23.53 13.92
C SER A 13 20.38 22.48 14.89
N ARG A 14 19.54 21.59 15.38
CA ARG A 14 19.95 20.40 16.16
C ARG A 14 20.64 19.34 15.30
N ILE A 15 20.63 19.49 13.96
CA ILE A 15 21.31 18.59 13.03
C ILE A 15 22.81 18.87 13.09
N PRO A 16 23.67 17.85 13.32
CA PRO A 16 25.12 18.03 13.32
C PRO A 16 25.63 18.69 12.03
N LYS A 17 26.58 19.64 12.13
CA LYS A 17 27.09 20.43 11.01
C LYS A 17 27.59 19.55 9.85
N TYR A 18 28.29 18.45 10.13
CA TYR A 18 28.76 17.52 9.10
C TYR A 18 27.60 16.90 8.29
N ARG A 19 26.46 16.62 8.95
CA ARG A 19 25.26 16.11 8.27
C ARG A 19 24.65 17.18 7.36
N GLN A 20 24.53 18.41 7.83
CA GLN A 20 24.04 19.52 7.02
C GLN A 20 24.87 19.73 5.75
N ILE A 21 26.22 19.59 5.86
CA ILE A 21 27.12 19.65 4.69
C ILE A 21 26.78 18.52 3.69
N VAL A 22 26.67 17.28 4.19
CA VAL A 22 26.35 16.10 3.35
C VAL A 22 25.02 16.31 2.65
N ASP A 23 23.97 16.65 3.40
CA ASP A 23 22.61 16.77 2.90
C ASP A 23 22.48 17.92 1.89
N THR A 24 23.15 19.05 2.13
CA THR A 24 23.13 20.19 1.21
C THR A 24 23.87 19.89 -0.09
N ILE A 25 25.02 19.20 -0.05
CA ILE A 25 25.73 18.77 -1.27
C ILE A 25 24.87 17.81 -2.08
N ILE A 26 24.28 16.81 -1.41
CA ILE A 26 23.37 15.84 -2.03
C ILE A 26 22.19 16.55 -2.70
N TYR A 27 21.53 17.45 -1.98
CA TYR A 27 20.41 18.23 -2.50
C TYR A 27 20.79 19.04 -3.75
N ASN A 28 21.97 19.69 -3.75
CA ASN A 28 22.39 20.50 -4.89
C ASN A 28 22.80 19.65 -6.11
N ILE A 29 23.25 18.41 -5.89
CA ILE A 29 23.48 17.46 -6.98
C ILE A 29 22.13 16.96 -7.53
N SER A 30 21.19 16.55 -6.68
CA SER A 30 19.86 16.06 -7.09
C SER A 30 19.04 17.12 -7.81
N SER A 31 19.19 18.40 -7.42
CA SER A 31 18.55 19.54 -8.10
C SER A 31 19.27 20.00 -9.38
N GLY A 32 20.32 19.30 -9.81
CA GLY A 32 21.09 19.62 -11.02
C GLY A 32 21.96 20.90 -10.95
N LYS A 33 22.06 21.50 -9.77
CA LYS A 33 22.92 22.69 -9.54
C LYS A 33 24.40 22.34 -9.50
N LEU A 34 24.74 21.12 -9.08
CA LEU A 34 26.08 20.55 -9.11
C LEU A 34 26.11 19.38 -10.09
N LYS A 35 27.10 19.34 -10.97
CA LYS A 35 27.20 18.35 -12.06
C LYS A 35 28.35 17.37 -11.85
N ILE A 36 28.33 16.22 -12.56
CA ILE A 36 29.51 15.32 -12.63
C ILE A 36 30.72 16.07 -13.07
N ASP A 37 31.88 15.65 -12.55
CA ASP A 37 33.20 16.28 -12.79
C ASP A 37 33.33 17.72 -12.31
N GLU A 38 32.30 18.29 -11.66
CA GLU A 38 32.40 19.59 -11.05
C GLU A 38 33.27 19.53 -9.79
N LYS A 39 34.24 20.47 -9.71
CA LYS A 39 35.15 20.57 -8.58
C LYS A 39 34.45 21.19 -7.37
N ILE A 40 34.50 20.52 -6.22
CA ILE A 40 34.05 21.09 -4.95
C ILE A 40 35.22 21.67 -4.14
N PRO A 41 34.97 22.57 -3.18
CA PRO A 41 36.02 23.21 -2.38
C PRO A 41 36.88 22.16 -1.66
N SER A 42 38.13 22.51 -1.39
CA SER A 42 38.98 21.73 -0.49
C SER A 42 38.44 21.79 0.95
N ILE A 43 38.81 20.83 1.80
CA ILE A 43 38.42 20.80 3.21
C ILE A 43 38.81 22.14 3.89
N ASN A 44 40.04 22.62 3.66
CA ASN A 44 40.50 23.87 4.27
C ASN A 44 39.66 25.08 3.80
N ARG A 45 39.43 25.21 2.50
CA ARG A 45 38.65 26.30 1.95
C ARG A 45 37.19 26.28 2.40
N PHE A 46 36.61 25.09 2.55
CA PHE A 46 35.25 24.93 3.06
C PHE A 46 35.17 25.29 4.56
N SER A 47 36.17 24.84 5.34
CA SER A 47 36.33 25.16 6.77
C SER A 47 36.44 26.67 7.01
N GLU A 48 37.27 27.37 6.21
CA GLU A 48 37.43 28.83 6.28
C GLU A 48 36.16 29.61 5.92
N GLU A 49 35.47 29.21 4.82
CA GLU A 49 34.30 29.94 4.32
C GLU A 49 33.10 29.86 5.28
N TYR A 50 32.92 28.70 5.98
CA TYR A 50 31.78 28.47 6.86
C TYR A 50 32.17 28.53 8.35
N LEU A 51 33.38 28.92 8.70
CA LEU A 51 33.91 28.99 10.07
C LEU A 51 33.70 27.67 10.85
N LEU A 52 33.88 26.53 10.18
CA LEU A 52 33.75 25.22 10.76
C LEU A 52 35.11 24.58 11.05
N SER A 53 35.16 23.65 12.02
CA SER A 53 36.38 22.88 12.24
C SER A 53 36.69 22.01 11.02
N ARG A 54 37.99 21.87 10.74
CA ARG A 54 38.48 20.99 9.66
C ARG A 54 37.94 19.56 9.78
N ASP A 55 37.91 19.03 11.00
CA ASP A 55 37.43 17.67 11.28
C ASP A 55 35.94 17.51 10.94
N THR A 56 35.13 18.54 11.15
CA THR A 56 33.70 18.53 10.78
C THR A 56 33.53 18.41 9.27
N VAL A 57 34.30 19.17 8.49
CA VAL A 57 34.27 19.13 7.03
C VAL A 57 34.84 17.80 6.52
N GLU A 58 35.94 17.34 7.09
CA GLU A 58 36.57 16.07 6.73
C GLU A 58 35.64 14.89 6.96
N LYS A 59 34.93 14.87 8.09
CA LYS A 59 33.91 13.86 8.38
C LYS A 59 32.79 13.85 7.32
N ALA A 60 32.31 15.03 6.92
CA ALA A 60 31.31 15.14 5.84
C ALA A 60 31.85 14.60 4.50
N TYR A 61 33.07 14.96 4.14
CA TYR A 61 33.71 14.53 2.90
C TYR A 61 34.02 13.02 2.90
N ASN A 62 34.37 12.44 4.03
CA ASN A 62 34.55 10.99 4.15
C ASN A 62 33.23 10.23 3.92
N ILE A 63 32.11 10.70 4.51
CA ILE A 63 30.78 10.14 4.24
C ILE A 63 30.42 10.24 2.75
N LEU A 64 30.68 11.38 2.10
CA LEU A 64 30.43 11.54 0.68
C LEU A 64 31.33 10.64 -0.19
N LYS A 65 32.58 10.40 0.21
CA LYS A 65 33.50 9.44 -0.47
C LYS A 65 33.03 7.99 -0.29
N GLU A 66 32.69 7.57 0.91
CA GLU A 66 32.14 6.24 1.19
C GLU A 66 30.89 5.94 0.36
N ARG A 67 30.04 6.95 0.18
CA ARG A 67 28.86 6.87 -0.69
C ARG A 67 29.20 6.99 -2.19
N LYS A 68 30.47 7.13 -2.55
CA LYS A 68 30.96 7.32 -3.94
C LYS A 68 30.35 8.54 -4.64
N ILE A 69 29.95 9.55 -3.87
CA ILE A 69 29.35 10.80 -4.38
C ILE A 69 30.45 11.72 -4.86
N ILE A 70 31.54 11.77 -4.13
CA ILE A 70 32.74 12.53 -4.49
C ILE A 70 33.97 11.61 -4.54
N SER A 71 34.95 11.99 -5.33
CA SER A 71 36.28 11.39 -5.33
C SER A 71 37.34 12.44 -5.08
N SER A 72 38.48 12.02 -4.51
CA SER A 72 39.66 12.87 -4.37
C SER A 72 40.69 12.53 -5.46
N ILE A 73 41.15 13.51 -6.21
CA ILE A 73 42.25 13.36 -7.17
C ILE A 73 43.47 14.03 -6.57
N ARG A 74 44.54 13.26 -6.38
CA ARG A 74 45.79 13.75 -5.78
C ARG A 74 46.31 14.98 -6.53
N GLY A 75 46.55 16.08 -5.80
CA GLY A 75 46.98 17.35 -6.34
C GLY A 75 45.91 18.18 -7.07
N LYS A 76 44.73 17.64 -7.35
CA LYS A 76 43.66 18.35 -8.07
C LYS A 76 42.45 18.70 -7.18
N GLY A 77 42.22 17.99 -6.09
CA GLY A 77 41.15 18.24 -5.14
C GLY A 77 39.98 17.23 -5.21
N TYR A 78 38.78 17.67 -4.80
CA TYR A 78 37.60 16.85 -4.76
C TYR A 78 36.64 17.15 -5.91
N TYR A 79 36.08 16.11 -6.50
CA TYR A 79 35.17 16.17 -7.65
C TYR A 79 33.93 15.34 -7.43
N ILE A 80 32.82 15.78 -7.98
CA ILE A 80 31.56 15.04 -7.99
C ILE A 80 31.68 13.90 -9.00
N THR A 81 31.49 12.66 -8.55
CA THR A 81 31.61 11.46 -9.38
C THR A 81 30.26 10.85 -9.77
N ARG A 82 29.18 11.30 -9.12
CA ARG A 82 27.85 10.73 -9.34
C ARG A 82 26.78 11.82 -9.27
N THR A 83 26.03 12.02 -10.38
CA THR A 83 24.87 12.92 -10.39
C THR A 83 23.54 12.19 -10.19
N GLN A 84 23.50 10.89 -10.44
CA GLN A 84 22.37 10.07 -10.02
C GLN A 84 22.52 9.68 -8.54
N LEU A 85 22.37 10.67 -7.70
CA LEU A 85 22.06 10.45 -6.30
C LEU A 85 20.56 10.20 -6.23
N ILE A 86 20.20 8.98 -6.48
CA ILE A 86 18.95 8.49 -5.94
C ILE A 86 19.20 8.41 -4.43
N SER A 87 18.89 9.50 -3.71
CA SER A 87 18.63 9.37 -2.29
C SER A 87 17.46 8.40 -2.23
N LYS A 88 17.73 7.16 -1.81
CA LYS A 88 16.66 6.18 -1.65
C LYS A 88 15.65 6.81 -0.72
N LEU A 89 14.42 6.90 -1.19
CA LEU A 89 13.31 7.33 -0.35
C LEU A 89 13.15 6.30 0.77
N ASN A 90 13.04 6.76 2.01
CA ASN A 90 12.67 5.90 3.12
C ASN A 90 11.14 5.85 3.19
N VAL A 91 10.57 4.69 2.98
CA VAL A 91 9.13 4.48 2.94
C VAL A 91 8.70 3.55 4.06
N LEU A 92 7.76 4.00 4.88
CA LEU A 92 7.09 3.16 5.87
C LEU A 92 5.78 2.65 5.29
N ILE A 93 5.56 1.33 5.33
CA ILE A 93 4.29 0.72 4.96
C ILE A 93 3.64 0.08 6.18
N LEU A 94 2.42 0.49 6.49
CA LEU A 94 1.61 -0.03 7.58
C LEU A 94 0.42 -0.82 7.02
N ILE A 95 0.42 -2.14 7.21
CA ILE A 95 -0.66 -3.03 6.80
C ILE A 95 -1.40 -3.60 8.00
N ASN A 96 -2.69 -3.85 7.82
CA ASN A 96 -3.54 -4.34 8.90
C ASN A 96 -3.41 -5.85 9.17
N LYS A 97 -3.07 -6.65 8.17
CA LYS A 97 -2.94 -8.11 8.31
C LYS A 97 -1.93 -8.70 7.31
N PRO A 98 -1.24 -9.80 7.69
CA PRO A 98 -0.37 -10.53 6.77
C PRO A 98 -1.22 -11.41 5.86
N SER A 99 -1.66 -10.91 4.71
CA SER A 99 -2.40 -11.70 3.73
C SER A 99 -1.69 -11.71 2.38
N SER A 100 -1.95 -12.74 1.57
CA SER A 100 -1.42 -12.85 0.22
C SER A 100 -1.73 -11.61 -0.63
N TYR A 101 -2.91 -11.02 -0.45
CA TYR A 101 -3.35 -9.81 -1.16
C TYR A 101 -2.51 -8.58 -0.79
N LYS A 102 -2.31 -8.35 0.51
CA LYS A 102 -1.48 -7.22 0.98
C LYS A 102 -0.03 -7.37 0.53
N MET A 103 0.48 -8.61 0.53
CA MET A 103 1.82 -8.90 0.03
C MET A 103 1.93 -8.70 -1.50
N ARG A 104 0.86 -8.90 -2.27
CA ARG A 104 0.86 -8.58 -3.71
C ARG A 104 0.99 -7.07 -3.93
N ILE A 105 0.27 -6.24 -3.16
CA ILE A 105 0.42 -4.77 -3.22
C ILE A 105 1.85 -4.38 -2.85
N TYR A 106 2.36 -4.89 -1.74
CA TYR A 106 3.72 -4.63 -1.27
C TYR A 106 4.77 -5.01 -2.32
N ASN A 107 4.73 -6.25 -2.84
CA ASN A 107 5.69 -6.73 -3.82
C ASN A 107 5.64 -5.92 -5.12
N SER A 108 4.45 -5.57 -5.59
CA SER A 108 4.26 -4.74 -6.77
C SER A 108 4.85 -3.34 -6.57
N PHE A 109 4.58 -2.73 -5.42
CA PHE A 109 5.17 -1.45 -5.03
C PHE A 109 6.71 -1.51 -5.01
N ILE A 110 7.30 -2.50 -4.32
CA ILE A 110 8.76 -2.66 -4.23
C ILE A 110 9.39 -2.85 -5.62
N ASN A 111 8.78 -3.69 -6.45
CA ASN A 111 9.28 -3.94 -7.81
C ASN A 111 9.25 -2.66 -8.65
N SER A 112 8.20 -1.85 -8.56
CA SER A 112 8.06 -0.58 -9.30
C SER A 112 8.99 0.50 -8.75
N MET A 113 9.20 0.57 -7.43
CA MET A 113 10.18 1.50 -6.84
C MET A 113 11.62 1.10 -7.16
N GLY A 114 11.91 -0.19 -7.30
CA GLY A 114 13.24 -0.71 -7.58
C GLY A 114 14.30 -0.20 -6.59
N ASN A 115 15.37 0.41 -7.10
CA ASN A 115 16.44 0.97 -6.28
C ASN A 115 16.15 2.37 -5.71
N ASN A 116 14.98 2.95 -5.99
CA ASN A 116 14.63 4.32 -5.59
C ASN A 116 14.16 4.43 -4.13
N ALA A 117 13.80 3.30 -3.49
CA ALA A 117 13.33 3.31 -2.11
C ALA A 117 14.02 2.26 -1.23
N HIS A 118 14.09 2.58 0.06
CA HIS A 118 14.24 1.64 1.17
C HIS A 118 12.90 1.56 1.89
N THR A 119 12.35 0.37 2.09
CA THR A 119 10.99 0.21 2.56
C THR A 119 10.95 -0.68 3.80
N ASP A 120 10.37 -0.17 4.86
CA ASP A 120 10.07 -0.91 6.08
C ASP A 120 8.58 -1.25 6.12
N LEU A 121 8.26 -2.51 6.42
CA LEU A 121 6.89 -3.01 6.51
C LEU A 121 6.56 -3.39 7.95
N PHE A 122 5.48 -2.83 8.50
CA PHE A 122 4.94 -3.22 9.81
C PHE A 122 3.47 -3.64 9.70
N ILE A 123 3.11 -4.60 10.54
CA ILE A 123 1.76 -5.15 10.62
C ILE A 123 1.15 -4.73 11.96
N TYR A 124 0.00 -4.07 11.94
CA TYR A 124 -0.66 -3.60 13.16
C TYR A 124 -1.93 -4.38 13.54
N HIS A 125 -2.23 -5.50 12.85
CA HIS A 125 -3.26 -6.50 13.22
C HIS A 125 -4.66 -5.91 13.47
N CYS A 126 -5.09 -4.91 12.70
CA CYS A 126 -6.31 -4.13 12.92
C CYS A 126 -6.38 -3.50 14.32
N ASN A 127 -5.28 -3.46 15.06
CA ASN A 127 -5.20 -2.97 16.44
C ASN A 127 -4.81 -1.49 16.46
N GLU A 128 -5.70 -0.65 16.98
CA GLU A 128 -5.51 0.78 17.06
C GLU A 128 -4.31 1.16 17.94
N THR A 129 -4.18 0.57 19.12
CA THR A 129 -3.09 0.87 20.06
C THR A 129 -1.73 0.56 19.44
N LEU A 130 -1.61 -0.59 18.77
CA LEU A 130 -0.36 -0.96 18.09
C LEU A 130 -0.05 0.02 16.97
N PHE A 131 -1.04 0.42 16.18
CA PHE A 131 -0.89 1.42 15.13
C PHE A 131 -0.41 2.76 15.69
N LEU A 132 -1.04 3.26 16.76
CA LEU A 132 -0.67 4.52 17.41
C LEU A 132 0.76 4.49 17.95
N ASN A 133 1.19 3.39 18.58
CA ASN A 133 2.56 3.20 19.05
C ASN A 133 3.58 3.23 17.89
N LEU A 134 3.25 2.59 16.75
CA LEU A 134 4.11 2.64 15.56
C LEU A 134 4.19 4.07 15.01
N MET A 135 3.06 4.79 14.94
CA MET A 135 3.03 6.18 14.49
C MET A 135 3.86 7.09 15.37
N GLU A 136 3.76 6.97 16.69
CA GLU A 136 4.56 7.75 17.64
C GLU A 136 6.06 7.46 17.50
N LYS A 137 6.43 6.18 17.45
CA LYS A 137 7.82 5.73 17.33
C LYS A 137 8.51 6.23 16.07
N TYR A 138 7.78 6.28 14.96
CA TYR A 138 8.34 6.57 13.64
C TYR A 138 7.95 7.95 13.09
N THR A 139 7.40 8.83 13.91
CA THR A 139 7.09 10.22 13.51
C THR A 139 8.35 10.91 12.93
N ASN A 140 8.20 11.48 11.73
CA ASN A 140 9.26 12.18 10.99
C ASN A 140 10.51 11.33 10.61
N ALA A 141 10.43 9.99 10.70
CA ALA A 141 11.54 9.10 10.36
C ALA A 141 11.60 8.75 8.85
N TYR A 142 10.49 8.92 8.13
CA TYR A 142 10.35 8.49 6.74
C TYR A 142 9.96 9.64 5.81
N ASP A 143 10.31 9.47 4.52
CA ASP A 143 9.93 10.39 3.46
C ASP A 143 8.46 10.20 3.04
N TYR A 144 7.97 8.93 3.09
CA TYR A 144 6.58 8.58 2.83
C TYR A 144 6.04 7.58 3.85
N TYR A 145 4.75 7.73 4.15
CA TYR A 145 3.97 6.85 5.04
C TYR A 145 2.81 6.28 4.24
N ILE A 146 2.87 5.01 3.90
CA ILE A 146 1.81 4.28 3.19
C ILE A 146 0.98 3.54 4.24
N ILE A 147 -0.30 3.89 4.34
CA ILE A 147 -1.21 3.34 5.35
C ILE A 147 -2.38 2.64 4.64
N MET A 148 -2.65 1.39 5.02
CA MET A 148 -3.85 0.64 4.60
C MET A 148 -4.84 0.59 5.77
N PRO A 149 -5.79 1.53 5.89
CA PRO A 149 -6.55 1.78 7.11
C PRO A 149 -7.72 0.80 7.28
N HIS A 150 -7.45 -0.27 8.00
CA HIS A 150 -8.43 -1.25 8.43
C HIS A 150 -8.23 -1.56 9.90
N PHE A 151 -9.15 -1.13 10.72
CA PHE A 151 -9.12 -1.30 12.18
C PHE A 151 -10.34 -2.09 12.65
N LYS A 152 -10.38 -2.39 13.92
CA LYS A 152 -11.56 -2.97 14.59
C LYS A 152 -11.89 -2.14 15.82
N ASP A 153 -13.18 -1.96 16.04
CA ASP A 153 -13.71 -1.34 17.24
C ASP A 153 -13.77 -2.33 18.42
N GLU A 154 -14.29 -1.88 19.56
CA GLU A 154 -14.48 -2.69 20.76
C GLU A 154 -15.42 -3.90 20.54
N SER A 155 -16.33 -3.79 19.59
CA SER A 155 -17.25 -4.87 19.18
C SER A 155 -16.65 -5.79 18.10
N LEU A 156 -15.33 -5.68 17.84
CA LEU A 156 -14.59 -6.41 16.80
C LEU A 156 -15.10 -6.15 15.38
N GLN A 157 -15.88 -5.08 15.17
CA GLN A 157 -16.38 -4.70 13.85
C GLN A 157 -15.36 -3.84 13.11
N HIS A 158 -15.36 -3.94 11.78
CA HIS A 158 -14.48 -3.16 10.93
C HIS A 158 -14.80 -1.65 11.01
N ILE A 159 -13.76 -0.85 11.26
CA ILE A 159 -13.75 0.60 11.09
C ILE A 159 -12.55 1.04 10.26
N SER A 160 -12.71 2.14 9.54
CA SER A 160 -11.61 2.74 8.76
C SER A 160 -10.75 3.68 9.60
N SER A 161 -11.32 4.31 10.62
CA SER A 161 -10.66 5.30 11.48
C SER A 161 -11.39 5.49 12.80
N SER A 162 -10.69 6.08 13.76
CA SER A 162 -11.20 6.71 14.97
C SER A 162 -10.63 8.12 15.08
N ASP A 163 -11.10 8.93 16.02
CA ASP A 163 -10.55 10.26 16.28
C ASP A 163 -9.06 10.21 16.63
N GLN A 164 -8.64 9.19 17.37
CA GLN A 164 -7.24 9.00 17.75
C GLN A 164 -6.36 8.66 16.53
N ILE A 165 -6.82 7.76 15.66
CA ILE A 165 -6.15 7.42 14.40
C ILE A 165 -6.03 8.66 13.52
N LEU A 166 -7.12 9.40 13.31
CA LEU A 166 -7.12 10.61 12.51
C LEU A 166 -6.18 11.67 13.08
N SER A 167 -6.16 11.84 14.40
CA SER A 167 -5.22 12.75 15.08
C SER A 167 -3.77 12.35 14.87
N ALA A 168 -3.43 11.06 14.97
CA ALA A 168 -2.09 10.56 14.74
C ALA A 168 -1.64 10.74 13.28
N VAL A 169 -2.50 10.40 12.32
CA VAL A 169 -2.20 10.52 10.88
C VAL A 169 -2.12 11.99 10.45
N ASN A 170 -2.88 12.89 11.08
CA ASN A 170 -2.79 14.34 10.81
C ASN A 170 -1.44 14.96 11.18
N LYS A 171 -0.64 14.31 12.01
CA LYS A 171 0.74 14.75 12.32
C LYS A 171 1.71 14.51 11.15
N ILE A 172 1.35 13.65 10.20
CA ILE A 172 2.14 13.42 8.99
C ILE A 172 1.91 14.59 8.00
N PRO A 173 2.97 15.20 7.45
CA PRO A 173 2.84 16.16 6.37
C PRO A 173 2.06 15.57 5.19
N LYS A 174 1.10 16.31 4.63
CA LYS A 174 0.20 15.82 3.56
C LYS A 174 0.92 15.41 2.27
N ASP A 175 2.10 15.97 2.03
CA ASP A 175 2.98 15.60 0.92
C ASP A 175 3.71 14.27 1.11
N ARG A 176 3.71 13.72 2.34
CA ARG A 176 4.31 12.43 2.71
C ARG A 176 3.29 11.34 3.01
N LEU A 177 2.00 11.69 3.09
CA LEU A 177 0.94 10.74 3.41
C LEU A 177 0.39 10.07 2.16
N VAL A 178 0.33 8.74 2.19
CA VAL A 178 -0.25 7.88 1.16
C VAL A 178 -1.27 6.94 1.81
N VAL A 179 -2.50 6.97 1.34
CA VAL A 179 -3.57 6.09 1.82
C VAL A 179 -3.91 5.09 0.73
N VAL A 180 -3.89 3.81 1.08
CA VAL A 180 -4.04 2.72 0.11
C VAL A 180 -5.11 1.73 0.57
N ASP A 181 -5.81 1.14 -0.38
CA ASP A 181 -6.77 0.06 -0.20
C ASP A 181 -8.13 0.50 0.38
N ASN A 182 -8.15 1.25 1.46
CA ASN A 182 -9.38 1.78 2.05
C ASN A 182 -9.26 3.30 2.24
N GLU A 183 -10.35 3.96 2.62
CA GLU A 183 -10.39 5.40 2.81
C GLU A 183 -10.16 5.80 4.27
N LEU A 184 -9.42 6.87 4.44
CA LEU A 184 -9.37 7.68 5.66
C LEU A 184 -9.95 9.04 5.29
N GLY A 185 -10.95 9.56 5.94
CA GLY A 185 -11.70 10.78 5.64
C GLY A 185 -10.89 12.08 5.39
N PHE A 186 -9.74 11.98 4.72
CA PHE A 186 -8.87 13.10 4.36
C PHE A 186 -9.23 13.73 3.02
N SER A 187 -8.91 15.02 2.89
CA SER A 187 -9.05 15.80 1.66
C SER A 187 -8.21 15.25 0.50
N ASN A 188 -8.56 15.62 -0.73
CA ASN A 188 -7.95 15.16 -1.98
C ASN A 188 -6.49 15.59 -2.22
N ASN A 189 -5.83 16.26 -1.27
CA ASN A 189 -4.45 16.75 -1.43
C ASN A 189 -3.38 15.79 -0.92
N ILE A 190 -3.65 14.50 -0.97
CA ILE A 190 -2.74 13.38 -0.65
C ILE A 190 -2.71 12.40 -1.81
N ILE A 191 -1.80 11.42 -1.77
CA ILE A 191 -1.88 10.25 -2.64
C ILE A 191 -2.88 9.28 -2.02
N LYS A 192 -3.93 8.93 -2.77
CA LYS A 192 -4.93 7.93 -2.36
C LYS A 192 -5.24 6.98 -3.50
N VAL A 193 -5.04 5.67 -3.26
CA VAL A 193 -5.42 4.59 -4.19
C VAL A 193 -6.32 3.63 -3.42
N TYR A 194 -7.62 3.59 -3.75
CA TYR A 194 -8.63 2.96 -2.90
C TYR A 194 -9.55 2.01 -3.65
N GLN A 195 -10.21 1.13 -2.88
CA GLN A 195 -11.34 0.31 -3.29
C GLN A 195 -12.65 0.97 -2.85
N ASP A 196 -13.65 0.95 -3.72
CA ASP A 196 -15.03 1.30 -3.38
C ASP A 196 -15.82 0.01 -3.11
N PHE A 197 -15.62 -0.55 -1.95
CA PHE A 197 -16.13 -1.87 -1.57
C PHE A 197 -17.62 -2.09 -1.89
N GLU A 198 -18.46 -1.06 -1.78
CA GLU A 198 -19.89 -1.17 -2.07
C GLU A 198 -20.17 -1.22 -3.56
N ASN A 199 -19.67 -0.22 -4.30
CA ASN A 199 -19.91 -0.17 -5.73
C ASN A 199 -19.08 -1.21 -6.50
N ASP A 200 -17.94 -1.64 -5.96
CA ASP A 200 -17.08 -2.64 -6.60
C ASP A 200 -17.79 -4.00 -6.68
N ILE A 201 -18.31 -4.53 -5.57
CA ILE A 201 -19.07 -5.79 -5.60
C ILE A 201 -20.38 -5.65 -6.39
N TYR A 202 -21.10 -4.55 -6.20
CA TYR A 202 -22.35 -4.29 -6.94
C TYR A 202 -22.11 -4.30 -8.46
N ASN A 203 -21.12 -3.56 -8.95
CA ASN A 203 -20.83 -3.48 -10.38
C ASN A 203 -20.32 -4.82 -10.94
N ALA A 204 -19.42 -5.50 -10.22
CA ALA A 204 -18.91 -6.79 -10.65
C ALA A 204 -20.01 -7.85 -10.76
N LEU A 205 -20.94 -7.91 -9.79
CA LEU A 205 -22.09 -8.81 -9.88
C LEU A 205 -23.03 -8.45 -11.04
N ASN A 206 -23.18 -7.14 -11.36
CA ASN A 206 -23.94 -6.72 -12.56
C ASN A 206 -23.28 -7.19 -13.87
N GLU A 207 -21.95 -7.20 -13.98
CA GLU A 207 -21.26 -7.77 -15.14
C GLU A 207 -21.61 -9.25 -15.35
N GLY A 208 -21.69 -10.03 -14.25
CA GLY A 208 -22.06 -11.45 -14.24
C GLY A 208 -23.55 -11.74 -14.22
N LEU A 209 -24.44 -10.72 -14.22
CA LEU A 209 -25.88 -10.87 -13.99
C LEU A 209 -26.56 -11.91 -14.88
N HIS A 210 -26.18 -11.99 -16.15
CA HIS A 210 -26.77 -12.92 -17.12
C HIS A 210 -26.54 -14.39 -16.74
N LYS A 211 -25.44 -14.71 -16.04
CA LYS A 211 -25.13 -16.03 -15.51
C LYS A 211 -25.73 -16.24 -14.12
N ILE A 212 -25.68 -15.20 -13.28
CA ILE A 212 -26.21 -15.24 -11.92
C ILE A 212 -27.71 -15.54 -11.88
N LYS A 213 -28.49 -14.98 -12.81
CA LYS A 213 -29.97 -15.17 -12.90
C LYS A 213 -30.43 -16.61 -13.13
N LYS A 214 -29.55 -17.54 -13.53
CA LYS A 214 -29.92 -18.96 -13.66
C LYS A 214 -30.04 -19.68 -12.32
N TYR A 215 -29.45 -19.11 -11.26
CA TYR A 215 -29.49 -19.65 -9.92
C TYR A 215 -30.74 -19.18 -9.16
N LYS A 216 -31.22 -20.01 -8.24
CA LYS A 216 -32.45 -19.77 -7.49
C LYS A 216 -32.22 -18.85 -6.28
N LYS A 217 -31.07 -18.98 -5.65
CA LYS A 217 -30.74 -18.26 -4.43
C LYS A 217 -29.26 -17.88 -4.40
N LEU A 218 -28.95 -16.68 -3.97
CA LEU A 218 -27.59 -16.22 -3.76
C LEU A 218 -27.25 -16.26 -2.27
N ILE A 219 -26.12 -16.87 -1.93
CA ILE A 219 -25.67 -17.03 -0.55
C ILE A 219 -24.30 -16.36 -0.40
N LEU A 220 -24.22 -15.29 0.40
CA LEU A 220 -22.96 -14.63 0.72
C LEU A 220 -22.45 -15.15 2.06
N ALA A 221 -21.28 -15.82 2.07
CA ALA A 221 -20.52 -16.08 3.27
C ALA A 221 -19.74 -14.81 3.65
N TYR A 222 -20.27 -14.06 4.62
CA TYR A 222 -19.70 -12.80 5.10
C TYR A 222 -19.31 -12.94 6.58
N PRO A 223 -17.99 -13.09 6.89
CA PRO A 223 -17.55 -13.36 8.26
C PRO A 223 -17.74 -12.13 9.15
N THR A 224 -18.69 -12.22 10.08
CA THR A 224 -19.02 -11.15 11.03
C THR A 224 -18.10 -11.16 12.26
N SER A 225 -17.52 -12.30 12.59
CA SER A 225 -16.70 -12.54 13.79
C SER A 225 -15.23 -12.82 13.48
N SER A 226 -14.74 -12.36 12.33
CA SER A 226 -13.34 -12.58 11.93
C SER A 226 -12.36 -11.78 12.79
N VAL A 227 -11.19 -12.38 13.10
CA VAL A 227 -10.06 -11.67 13.75
C VAL A 227 -9.65 -10.42 12.97
N TYR A 228 -9.81 -10.47 11.65
CA TYR A 228 -9.56 -9.38 10.72
C TYR A 228 -10.87 -9.00 10.01
N PRO A 229 -11.69 -8.15 10.60
CA PRO A 229 -13.03 -7.86 10.10
C PRO A 229 -13.01 -7.22 8.71
N TYR A 230 -14.05 -7.52 7.94
CA TYR A 230 -14.24 -7.02 6.59
C TYR A 230 -15.11 -5.75 6.56
N PRO A 231 -14.92 -4.84 5.57
CA PRO A 231 -15.75 -3.65 5.43
C PRO A 231 -17.22 -4.00 5.19
N LYS A 232 -18.14 -3.50 6.05
CA LYS A 232 -19.60 -3.71 5.90
C LYS A 232 -20.13 -3.23 4.55
N ARG A 233 -19.43 -2.34 3.87
CA ARG A 233 -19.79 -1.87 2.52
C ARG A 233 -19.85 -3.00 1.50
N ILE A 234 -19.07 -4.08 1.67
CA ILE A 234 -19.19 -5.29 0.83
C ILE A 234 -20.60 -5.89 0.97
N LEU A 235 -21.06 -6.06 2.19
CA LEU A 235 -22.41 -6.58 2.47
C LEU A 235 -23.52 -5.65 1.94
N HIS A 236 -23.32 -4.33 2.04
CA HIS A 236 -24.28 -3.35 1.53
C HIS A 236 -24.38 -3.43 -0.01
N GLY A 237 -23.26 -3.50 -0.72
CA GLY A 237 -23.23 -3.62 -2.18
C GLY A 237 -23.86 -4.93 -2.67
N PHE A 238 -23.63 -6.05 -1.99
CA PHE A 238 -24.28 -7.32 -2.27
C PHE A 238 -25.80 -7.24 -2.09
N LYS A 239 -26.27 -6.74 -0.95
CA LYS A 239 -27.72 -6.60 -0.68
C LYS A 239 -28.39 -5.67 -1.67
N LYS A 240 -27.74 -4.55 -2.01
CA LYS A 240 -28.23 -3.60 -3.02
C LYS A 240 -28.45 -4.30 -4.37
N PHE A 241 -27.46 -5.08 -4.82
CA PHE A 241 -27.55 -5.86 -6.05
C PHE A 241 -28.72 -6.84 -6.02
N CYS A 242 -28.87 -7.63 -4.98
CA CYS A 242 -29.95 -8.63 -4.87
C CYS A 242 -31.34 -7.97 -4.85
N LEU A 243 -31.53 -6.88 -4.09
CA LEU A 243 -32.79 -6.15 -4.00
C LEU A 243 -33.19 -5.50 -5.33
N GLU A 244 -32.26 -4.88 -6.02
CA GLU A 244 -32.52 -4.22 -7.32
C GLU A 244 -32.94 -5.20 -8.39
N HIS A 245 -32.32 -6.40 -8.41
CA HIS A 245 -32.64 -7.44 -9.36
C HIS A 245 -33.70 -8.44 -8.90
N GLN A 246 -34.30 -8.22 -7.71
CA GLN A 246 -35.35 -9.07 -7.12
C GLN A 246 -34.90 -10.55 -7.00
N LEU A 247 -33.62 -10.76 -6.63
CA LEU A 247 -33.05 -12.09 -6.42
C LEU A 247 -33.25 -12.54 -4.98
N ASP A 248 -33.58 -13.81 -4.77
CA ASP A 248 -33.59 -14.40 -3.43
C ASP A 248 -32.15 -14.52 -2.92
N PHE A 249 -31.93 -14.13 -1.68
CA PHE A 249 -30.59 -14.16 -1.10
C PHE A 249 -30.58 -14.47 0.39
N GLU A 250 -29.44 -14.96 0.82
CA GLU A 250 -29.12 -15.25 2.23
C GLU A 250 -27.71 -14.74 2.55
N VAL A 251 -27.48 -14.35 3.80
CA VAL A 251 -26.14 -14.01 4.30
C VAL A 251 -25.87 -14.95 5.48
N ILE A 252 -24.79 -15.69 5.38
CA ILE A 252 -24.31 -16.60 6.43
C ILE A 252 -22.95 -16.11 6.91
N ASP A 253 -22.57 -16.49 8.14
CA ASP A 253 -21.32 -16.05 8.76
C ASP A 253 -20.10 -16.80 8.19
N GLU A 254 -20.23 -18.12 8.04
CA GLU A 254 -19.19 -19.01 7.52
C GLU A 254 -19.81 -20.24 6.84
N ILE A 255 -18.99 -20.97 6.08
CA ILE A 255 -19.37 -22.24 5.46
C ILE A 255 -18.72 -23.38 6.25
N TYR A 256 -19.56 -24.14 6.96
CA TYR A 256 -19.16 -25.31 7.74
C TYR A 256 -18.90 -26.52 6.83
N ASP A 257 -18.13 -27.49 7.34
CA ASP A 257 -17.82 -28.75 6.64
C ASP A 257 -19.08 -29.60 6.28
N ASP A 258 -20.19 -29.41 7.00
CA ASP A 258 -21.45 -30.14 6.84
C ASP A 258 -22.61 -29.25 6.36
N ILE A 259 -22.30 -28.15 5.64
CA ILE A 259 -23.32 -27.25 5.13
C ILE A 259 -24.31 -28.01 4.21
N ILE A 260 -25.61 -27.75 4.39
CA ILE A 260 -26.65 -28.34 3.54
C ILE A 260 -26.74 -27.52 2.24
N LEU A 261 -26.31 -28.12 1.14
CA LEU A 261 -26.38 -27.52 -0.20
C LEU A 261 -27.75 -27.82 -0.83
N LYS A 262 -28.17 -26.95 -1.77
CA LYS A 262 -29.36 -27.16 -2.61
C LYS A 262 -29.02 -26.86 -4.04
N LYS A 263 -29.44 -27.73 -4.97
CA LYS A 263 -29.22 -27.48 -6.42
C LYS A 263 -29.88 -26.19 -6.87
N GLY A 264 -29.08 -25.37 -7.55
CA GLY A 264 -29.47 -24.05 -8.00
C GLY A 264 -29.10 -22.92 -7.05
N ASP A 265 -28.37 -23.18 -5.96
CA ASP A 265 -27.77 -22.14 -5.13
C ASP A 265 -26.49 -21.60 -5.76
N LEU A 266 -26.22 -20.30 -5.55
CA LEU A 266 -24.98 -19.63 -5.91
C LEU A 266 -24.34 -19.11 -4.65
N PHE A 267 -23.14 -19.59 -4.34
CA PHE A 267 -22.37 -19.13 -3.19
C PHE A 267 -21.34 -18.08 -3.60
N ILE A 268 -21.22 -17.04 -2.77
CA ILE A 268 -20.19 -16.02 -2.87
C ILE A 268 -19.33 -16.09 -1.61
N THR A 269 -18.07 -16.50 -1.73
CA THR A 269 -17.16 -16.69 -0.59
C THR A 269 -16.16 -15.53 -0.49
N ILE A 270 -15.95 -15.01 0.72
CA ILE A 270 -14.94 -13.96 0.99
C ILE A 270 -13.65 -14.60 1.49
N GLU A 271 -13.74 -15.54 2.43
CA GLU A 271 -12.58 -16.25 2.97
C GLU A 271 -12.21 -17.49 2.14
N GLU A 272 -10.93 -17.83 2.13
CA GLU A 272 -10.45 -19.00 1.38
C GLU A 272 -10.90 -20.31 2.04
N LEU A 273 -11.06 -20.33 3.36
CA LEU A 273 -11.53 -21.51 4.07
C LEU A 273 -12.99 -21.84 3.69
N ASP A 274 -13.85 -20.81 3.58
CA ASP A 274 -15.23 -21.00 3.11
C ASP A 274 -15.27 -21.62 1.71
N LEU A 275 -14.39 -21.16 0.80
CA LEU A 275 -14.29 -21.73 -0.54
C LEU A 275 -13.86 -23.19 -0.50
N VAL A 276 -12.88 -23.53 0.35
CA VAL A 276 -12.38 -24.90 0.49
C VAL A 276 -13.48 -25.82 1.04
N ASN A 277 -14.18 -25.41 2.11
CA ASN A 277 -15.27 -26.18 2.71
C ASN A 277 -16.40 -26.40 1.71
N LEU A 278 -16.79 -25.33 1.00
CA LEU A 278 -17.81 -25.41 -0.06
C LEU A 278 -17.44 -26.41 -1.17
N VAL A 279 -16.24 -26.31 -1.71
CA VAL A 279 -15.78 -27.19 -2.80
C VAL A 279 -15.70 -28.64 -2.33
N ASN A 280 -15.23 -28.88 -1.11
CA ASN A 280 -15.19 -30.21 -0.52
C ASN A 280 -16.61 -30.81 -0.37
N GLN A 281 -17.57 -30.01 0.13
CA GLN A 281 -18.94 -30.47 0.28
C GLN A 281 -19.62 -30.76 -1.06
N ILE A 282 -19.42 -29.89 -2.06
CA ILE A 282 -19.94 -30.11 -3.44
C ILE A 282 -19.40 -31.43 -4.01
N ARG A 283 -18.11 -31.73 -3.81
CA ARG A 283 -17.48 -32.99 -4.24
C ARG A 283 -17.97 -34.19 -3.49
N HIS A 284 -18.18 -34.06 -2.16
CA HIS A 284 -18.71 -35.10 -1.32
C HIS A 284 -20.14 -35.51 -1.77
N ASP A 285 -20.97 -34.55 -2.15
CA ASP A 285 -22.33 -34.76 -2.60
C ASP A 285 -22.40 -35.17 -4.09
N GLU A 286 -21.24 -35.34 -4.75
CA GLU A 286 -21.11 -35.68 -6.18
C GLU A 286 -21.82 -34.69 -7.12
N TRP A 287 -21.83 -33.41 -6.76
CA TRP A 287 -22.39 -32.32 -7.56
C TRP A 287 -21.37 -31.62 -8.42
N GLU A 288 -21.86 -30.99 -9.48
CA GLU A 288 -21.03 -30.31 -10.47
C GLU A 288 -21.02 -28.79 -10.23
N ILE A 289 -19.81 -28.22 -9.99
CA ILE A 289 -19.61 -26.79 -9.84
C ILE A 289 -19.93 -26.09 -11.19
N GLY A 290 -20.64 -24.96 -11.12
CA GLY A 290 -21.05 -24.20 -12.30
C GLY A 290 -22.35 -24.70 -12.96
N LYS A 291 -22.82 -25.90 -12.58
CA LYS A 291 -24.05 -26.51 -13.10
C LYS A 291 -25.08 -26.73 -12.00
N ASP A 292 -24.75 -27.52 -10.98
CA ASP A 292 -25.63 -27.78 -9.86
C ASP A 292 -25.56 -26.68 -8.81
N ILE A 293 -24.35 -26.23 -8.52
CA ILE A 293 -24.02 -25.15 -7.58
C ILE A 293 -23.12 -24.12 -8.27
N GLY A 294 -23.48 -22.85 -8.19
CA GLY A 294 -22.62 -21.76 -8.63
C GLY A 294 -21.64 -21.33 -7.52
N VAL A 295 -20.44 -20.93 -7.90
CA VAL A 295 -19.44 -20.44 -6.98
C VAL A 295 -18.78 -19.17 -7.53
N ILE A 296 -18.83 -18.10 -6.76
CA ILE A 296 -18.04 -16.87 -6.96
C ILE A 296 -17.16 -16.71 -5.72
N SER A 297 -15.88 -16.37 -5.91
CA SER A 297 -15.01 -16.05 -4.78
C SER A 297 -14.47 -14.64 -4.84
N TYR A 298 -14.36 -14.01 -3.68
CA TYR A 298 -13.82 -12.65 -3.56
C TYR A 298 -12.29 -12.69 -3.60
N ASN A 299 -11.70 -11.83 -4.39
CA ASN A 299 -10.26 -11.70 -4.65
C ASN A 299 -9.62 -12.89 -5.40
N GLU A 300 -8.79 -12.53 -6.36
CA GLU A 300 -8.08 -13.47 -7.23
C GLU A 300 -6.87 -14.11 -6.55
N THR A 301 -6.73 -15.42 -6.71
CA THR A 301 -5.51 -16.15 -6.35
C THR A 301 -5.16 -17.18 -7.44
N PRO A 302 -3.88 -17.58 -7.57
CA PRO A 302 -3.48 -18.62 -8.53
C PRO A 302 -4.21 -19.96 -8.33
N LEU A 303 -4.61 -20.27 -7.09
CA LEU A 303 -5.38 -21.48 -6.80
C LEU A 303 -6.80 -21.41 -7.38
N LYS A 304 -7.47 -20.26 -7.24
CA LYS A 304 -8.81 -20.05 -7.80
C LYS A 304 -8.79 -20.07 -9.32
N GLU A 305 -7.75 -19.50 -9.94
CA GLU A 305 -7.52 -19.58 -11.36
C GLU A 305 -7.35 -21.04 -11.83
N LEU A 306 -6.47 -21.81 -11.15
CA LEU A 306 -6.22 -23.22 -11.44
C LEU A 306 -7.51 -24.09 -11.31
N LEU A 307 -8.35 -23.77 -10.34
CA LEU A 307 -9.60 -24.49 -10.09
C LEU A 307 -10.77 -24.02 -10.99
N GLY A 308 -10.56 -23.06 -11.86
CA GLY A 308 -11.63 -22.51 -12.72
C GLY A 308 -12.72 -21.76 -11.95
N ILE A 309 -12.38 -21.18 -10.76
CA ILE A 309 -13.35 -20.43 -9.95
C ILE A 309 -13.51 -19.02 -10.48
N THR A 310 -14.75 -18.64 -10.78
CA THR A 310 -15.15 -17.26 -11.08
C THR A 310 -14.88 -16.37 -9.88
N VAL A 311 -14.24 -15.23 -10.10
CA VAL A 311 -13.90 -14.31 -9.02
C VAL A 311 -14.32 -12.88 -9.29
N ILE A 312 -14.59 -12.14 -8.23
CA ILE A 312 -14.69 -10.68 -8.23
C ILE A 312 -13.48 -10.15 -7.46
N SER A 313 -12.68 -9.31 -8.11
CA SER A 313 -11.37 -8.98 -7.56
C SER A 313 -10.91 -7.56 -7.89
N THR A 314 -10.29 -6.93 -6.89
CA THR A 314 -9.46 -5.75 -7.14
C THR A 314 -8.13 -6.15 -7.78
N ASP A 315 -7.55 -5.26 -8.57
CA ASP A 315 -6.21 -5.45 -9.13
C ASP A 315 -5.14 -4.98 -8.13
N PHE A 316 -4.72 -5.89 -7.24
CA PHE A 316 -3.71 -5.61 -6.22
C PHE A 316 -2.35 -5.25 -6.80
N LYS A 317 -2.02 -5.76 -8.00
CA LYS A 317 -0.78 -5.43 -8.68
C LYS A 317 -0.82 -3.98 -9.16
N ALA A 318 -1.88 -3.60 -9.87
CA ALA A 318 -2.08 -2.22 -10.33
C ALA A 318 -2.08 -1.23 -9.16
N MET A 319 -2.66 -1.60 -8.00
CA MET A 319 -2.66 -0.75 -6.80
C MET A 319 -1.25 -0.39 -6.34
N GLY A 320 -0.35 -1.37 -6.23
CA GLY A 320 1.04 -1.14 -5.84
C GLY A 320 1.83 -0.35 -6.88
N GLU A 321 1.63 -0.65 -8.18
CA GLU A 321 2.26 0.06 -9.30
C GLU A 321 1.83 1.53 -9.32
N THR A 322 0.52 1.81 -9.21
CA THR A 322 -0.01 3.17 -9.18
C THR A 322 0.54 3.99 -8.02
N VAL A 323 0.63 3.41 -6.81
CA VAL A 323 1.22 4.10 -5.65
C VAL A 323 2.69 4.44 -5.90
N ALA A 324 3.47 3.52 -6.45
CA ALA A 324 4.89 3.76 -6.77
C ALA A 324 5.06 4.87 -7.83
N GLU A 325 4.26 4.82 -8.90
CA GLU A 325 4.26 5.83 -9.95
C GLU A 325 3.94 7.23 -9.40
N MET A 326 2.88 7.36 -8.61
CA MET A 326 2.48 8.63 -8.00
C MET A 326 3.57 9.20 -7.08
N ILE A 327 4.28 8.36 -6.33
CA ILE A 327 5.41 8.77 -5.49
C ILE A 327 6.59 9.24 -6.35
N LEU A 328 6.98 8.46 -7.37
CA LEU A 328 8.12 8.77 -8.25
C LEU A 328 7.89 10.04 -9.06
N GLU A 329 6.65 10.29 -9.49
CA GLU A 329 6.26 11.49 -10.24
C GLU A 329 5.91 12.68 -9.33
N ASN A 330 5.93 12.49 -8.00
CA ASN A 330 5.46 13.49 -7.02
C ASN A 330 4.04 14.01 -7.34
N LYS A 331 3.15 13.10 -7.78
CA LYS A 331 1.79 13.39 -8.22
C LYS A 331 0.79 13.08 -7.11
N LYS A 332 0.07 14.09 -6.66
CA LYS A 332 -1.04 13.92 -5.70
C LYS A 332 -2.35 13.67 -6.45
N GLY A 333 -3.24 12.98 -5.80
CA GLY A 333 -4.56 12.71 -6.35
C GLY A 333 -5.21 11.47 -5.77
N VAL A 334 -6.45 11.25 -6.21
CA VAL A 334 -7.29 10.13 -5.78
C VAL A 334 -7.53 9.23 -6.96
N VAL A 335 -7.17 7.97 -6.83
CA VAL A 335 -7.34 6.95 -7.88
C VAL A 335 -8.18 5.81 -7.32
N LYS A 336 -9.32 5.54 -7.95
CA LYS A 336 -10.08 4.31 -7.69
C LYS A 336 -9.36 3.15 -8.36
N ASN A 337 -9.01 2.12 -7.59
CA ASN A 337 -8.35 0.94 -8.13
C ASN A 337 -9.31 0.12 -8.99
N PRO A 338 -8.85 -0.50 -10.10
CA PRO A 338 -9.68 -1.38 -10.91
C PRO A 338 -10.22 -2.56 -10.10
N PHE A 339 -11.50 -2.84 -10.25
CA PHE A 339 -12.17 -4.02 -9.73
C PHE A 339 -12.91 -4.71 -10.88
N ARG A 340 -12.85 -6.04 -10.96
CA ARG A 340 -13.33 -6.79 -12.13
C ARG A 340 -14.08 -8.04 -11.73
N PHE A 341 -15.04 -8.42 -12.58
CA PHE A 341 -15.60 -9.75 -12.63
C PHE A 341 -14.75 -10.60 -13.59
N ILE A 342 -14.20 -11.70 -13.12
CA ILE A 342 -13.38 -12.63 -13.91
C ILE A 342 -14.14 -13.94 -14.04
N ASP A 343 -14.74 -14.12 -15.19
CA ASP A 343 -15.59 -15.27 -15.52
C ASP A 343 -14.77 -16.52 -15.75
N ARG A 344 -15.24 -17.65 -15.18
CA ARG A 344 -14.67 -18.99 -15.33
C ARG A 344 -15.75 -20.05 -15.27
N ASP A 345 -15.35 -21.31 -15.11
CA ASP A 345 -16.23 -22.49 -15.22
C ASP A 345 -17.16 -22.69 -14.03
N SER A 346 -16.93 -22.02 -12.92
CA SER A 346 -17.71 -22.21 -11.68
C SER A 346 -19.04 -21.44 -11.64
N LEU A 347 -19.39 -20.75 -12.76
CA LEU A 347 -20.62 -19.96 -12.84
C LEU A 347 -21.37 -20.22 -14.16
#